data_161f175f1b7e84de3b968f48345fbc82
#
_entry.id   161f175f1b7e84de3b968f48345fbc82
#
_cell.length_a   1.000
_cell.length_b   1.000
_cell.length_c   1.000
_cell.angle_alpha   90.00
_cell.angle_beta   90.00
_cell.angle_gamma   90.00
#
_symmetry.space_group_name_H-M   'P 1'
#
loop_
_entity.id
_entity.type
_entity.pdbx_description
1 polymer ?
#
loop_
_entity_poly.entity_id
_entity_poly.type
_entity_poly.pdbx_seq_one_letter_code
_entity_poly.pdbx_strand_id
1 'polypeptide(L)'
;MEERSLCVSGGGAKAVTLLGLLYEIHARGQLDKVNIFSGCSAGAFICALYIVGINPIQQLKYFPQITDLKFDLSAFQIFIEKVGMNRIQKYTKKFRQVIEDKIGIQDPTLKEFYEATGKTFYISAVNTTKCKIIYFNHKDYPDIKLFDAIHASAALPGVFIPVKIKGSSFIDGGYYNSFPLEPLVDTDTIGVCFSKPVFDDGLFGEMLKIAKLHIYIAKKEAIKRHPNLELYECTSTFGLLDLDKTKMELLDEFNHGRQQHPQYYKQNA
;
A
#
# COMPACT_ATOMS: atom_id res chain seq x y z
N MET A 1 -11.07 -24.26 9.62
CA MET A 1 -9.78 -23.54 9.82
C MET A 1 -10.09 -22.07 9.65
N GLU A 2 -9.77 -21.27 10.66
CA GLU A 2 -9.92 -19.82 10.57
C GLU A 2 -9.03 -19.29 9.43
N GLU A 3 -9.63 -18.50 8.55
CA GLU A 3 -8.89 -17.89 7.43
C GLU A 3 -7.97 -16.80 7.99
N ARG A 4 -6.66 -16.91 7.70
CA ARG A 4 -5.68 -15.94 8.15
C ARG A 4 -5.37 -14.93 7.06
N SER A 5 -5.34 -13.65 7.44
CA SER A 5 -5.14 -12.56 6.50
C SER A 5 -4.00 -11.63 6.89
N LEU A 6 -3.50 -10.87 5.91
CA LEU A 6 -2.50 -9.81 6.08
C LEU A 6 -3.04 -8.49 5.54
N CYS A 7 -3.02 -7.45 6.36
CA CYS A 7 -3.29 -6.09 5.95
C CYS A 7 -2.02 -5.24 6.00
N VAL A 8 -1.66 -4.59 4.90
CA VAL A 8 -0.48 -3.70 4.81
C VAL A 8 -0.93 -2.29 4.43
N SER A 9 -0.59 -1.33 5.29
CA SER A 9 -0.96 0.07 5.06
C SER A 9 -0.20 0.71 3.89
N GLY A 10 -0.78 1.76 3.32
CA GLY A 10 -0.08 2.70 2.46
C GLY A 10 0.96 3.52 3.22
N GLY A 11 1.93 4.09 2.50
CA GLY A 11 2.99 4.88 3.14
C GLY A 11 3.99 5.55 2.20
N GLY A 12 3.84 5.44 0.88
CA GLY A 12 4.81 5.99 -0.09
C GLY A 12 6.23 5.47 0.19
N ALA A 13 7.22 6.35 0.23
CA ALA A 13 8.62 6.00 0.51
C ALA A 13 8.83 5.34 1.89
N LYS A 14 8.00 5.71 2.89
CA LYS A 14 8.05 5.10 4.23
C LYS A 14 7.78 3.60 4.24
N ALA A 15 7.21 3.05 3.18
CA ALA A 15 6.87 1.63 3.10
C ALA A 15 8.10 0.70 3.18
N VAL A 16 9.32 1.22 3.01
CA VAL A 16 10.57 0.50 3.30
C VAL A 16 10.66 0.07 4.77
N THR A 17 10.19 0.92 5.69
CA THR A 17 10.08 0.56 7.12
C THR A 17 9.11 -0.59 7.35
N LEU A 18 7.94 -0.56 6.65
CA LEU A 18 6.97 -1.66 6.71
C LEU A 18 7.57 -2.97 6.19
N LEU A 19 8.42 -2.92 5.15
CA LEU A 19 9.13 -4.11 4.67
C LEU A 19 10.07 -4.68 5.74
N GLY A 20 10.79 -3.83 6.47
CA GLY A 20 11.66 -4.26 7.56
C GLY A 20 10.88 -4.96 8.67
N LEU A 21 9.75 -4.37 9.09
CA LEU A 21 8.87 -4.97 10.08
C LEU A 21 8.25 -6.28 9.58
N LEU A 22 7.76 -6.30 8.34
CA LEU A 22 7.18 -7.49 7.71
C LEU A 22 8.21 -8.62 7.55
N TYR A 23 9.50 -8.29 7.36
CA TYR A 23 10.58 -9.27 7.32
C TYR A 23 10.69 -10.04 8.66
N GLU A 24 10.61 -9.35 9.79
CA GLU A 24 10.68 -10.00 11.10
C GLU A 24 9.46 -10.90 11.38
N ILE A 25 8.26 -10.47 10.95
CA ILE A 25 7.03 -11.26 11.06
C ILE A 25 7.14 -12.51 10.16
N HIS A 26 7.63 -12.35 8.92
CA HIS A 26 7.87 -13.44 7.98
C HIS A 26 8.92 -14.43 8.51
N ALA A 27 10.05 -13.95 9.04
CA ALA A 27 11.12 -14.79 9.55
C ALA A 27 10.69 -15.67 10.75
N ARG A 28 9.63 -15.27 11.46
CA ARG A 28 9.01 -16.06 12.54
C ARG A 28 7.97 -17.06 12.05
N GLY A 29 7.75 -17.19 10.74
CA GLY A 29 6.75 -18.09 10.15
C GLY A 29 5.29 -17.65 10.36
N GLN A 30 5.05 -16.44 10.84
CA GLN A 30 3.70 -15.97 11.17
C GLN A 30 2.83 -15.75 9.93
N LEU A 31 3.45 -15.61 8.75
CA LEU A 31 2.76 -15.39 7.47
C LEU A 31 2.50 -16.67 6.65
N ASP A 32 2.96 -17.84 7.10
CA ASP A 32 2.92 -19.08 6.30
C ASP A 32 1.50 -19.53 5.94
N LYS A 33 0.52 -19.22 6.78
CA LYS A 33 -0.88 -19.61 6.60
C LYS A 33 -1.77 -18.50 6.02
N VAL A 34 -1.17 -17.38 5.63
CA VAL A 34 -1.93 -16.24 5.09
C VAL A 34 -2.40 -16.55 3.67
N ASN A 35 -3.71 -16.46 3.45
CA ASN A 35 -4.37 -16.68 2.17
C ASN A 35 -5.14 -15.48 1.65
N ILE A 36 -5.37 -14.49 2.52
CA ILE A 36 -6.13 -13.27 2.19
C ILE A 36 -5.24 -12.07 2.47
N PHE A 37 -5.16 -11.17 1.51
CA PHE A 37 -4.32 -9.99 1.55
C PHE A 37 -5.15 -8.74 1.33
N SER A 38 -4.86 -7.67 2.05
CA SER A 38 -5.42 -6.35 1.81
C SER A 38 -4.31 -5.30 1.84
N GLY A 39 -4.30 -4.42 0.83
CA GLY A 39 -3.25 -3.41 0.72
C GLY A 39 -3.75 -2.10 0.13
N CYS A 40 -3.10 -1.01 0.55
CA CYS A 40 -3.34 0.33 0.05
C CYS A 40 -2.04 0.93 -0.49
N SER A 41 -2.07 1.54 -1.68
CA SER A 41 -0.92 2.28 -2.23
C SER A 41 0.37 1.42 -2.24
N ALA A 42 1.45 1.85 -1.60
CA ALA A 42 2.67 1.05 -1.45
C ALA A 42 2.42 -0.31 -0.79
N GLY A 43 1.47 -0.41 0.15
CA GLY A 43 1.06 -1.69 0.74
C GLY A 43 0.45 -2.67 -0.26
N ALA A 44 -0.25 -2.15 -1.29
CA ALA A 44 -0.77 -3.01 -2.36
C ALA A 44 0.38 -3.61 -3.21
N PHE A 45 1.45 -2.86 -3.49
CA PHE A 45 2.64 -3.39 -4.15
C PHE A 45 3.34 -4.45 -3.29
N ILE A 46 3.50 -4.19 -1.98
CA ILE A 46 4.10 -5.14 -1.04
C ILE A 46 3.31 -6.46 -1.03
N CYS A 47 2.00 -6.38 -0.89
CA CYS A 47 1.13 -7.56 -0.91
C CYS A 47 1.23 -8.32 -2.24
N ALA A 48 1.15 -7.65 -3.38
CA ALA A 48 1.21 -8.28 -4.69
C ALA A 48 2.52 -9.04 -4.91
N LEU A 49 3.67 -8.45 -4.54
CA LEU A 49 4.98 -9.11 -4.61
C LEU A 49 5.07 -10.28 -3.63
N TYR A 50 4.52 -10.14 -2.42
CA TYR A 50 4.52 -11.21 -1.44
C TYR A 50 3.68 -12.41 -1.90
N ILE A 51 2.51 -12.16 -2.47
CA ILE A 51 1.61 -13.19 -3.03
C ILE A 51 2.32 -14.06 -4.07
N VAL A 52 3.16 -13.47 -4.93
CA VAL A 52 3.93 -14.21 -5.95
C VAL A 52 5.26 -14.78 -5.43
N GLY A 53 5.45 -14.83 -4.11
CA GLY A 53 6.59 -15.46 -3.45
C GLY A 53 7.86 -14.61 -3.38
N ILE A 54 7.76 -13.28 -3.52
CA ILE A 54 8.88 -12.37 -3.28
C ILE A 54 8.83 -11.93 -1.81
N ASN A 55 9.73 -12.45 -0.99
CA ASN A 55 9.78 -12.12 0.43
C ASN A 55 10.22 -10.67 0.70
N PRO A 56 10.00 -10.10 1.90
CA PRO A 56 10.21 -8.68 2.15
C PRO A 56 11.63 -8.16 1.87
N ILE A 57 12.69 -8.94 2.16
CA ILE A 57 14.06 -8.51 1.86
C ILE A 57 14.33 -8.52 0.35
N GLN A 58 13.76 -9.45 -0.39
CA GLN A 58 13.86 -9.47 -1.85
C GLN A 58 13.14 -8.28 -2.48
N GLN A 59 12.04 -7.81 -1.87
CA GLN A 59 11.29 -6.65 -2.34
C GLN A 59 12.10 -5.36 -2.24
N LEU A 60 13.02 -5.24 -1.28
CA LEU A 60 13.83 -4.03 -1.07
C LEU A 60 14.57 -3.58 -2.33
N LYS A 61 15.05 -4.52 -3.16
CA LYS A 61 15.77 -4.22 -4.41
C LYS A 61 14.93 -3.50 -5.48
N TYR A 62 13.59 -3.54 -5.35
CA TYR A 62 12.68 -2.90 -6.31
C TYR A 62 12.27 -1.49 -5.89
N PHE A 63 12.43 -1.13 -4.62
CA PHE A 63 12.07 0.19 -4.09
C PHE A 63 12.84 1.37 -4.73
N PRO A 64 14.16 1.29 -5.01
CA PRO A 64 14.89 2.39 -5.63
C PRO A 64 14.33 2.87 -6.96
N GLN A 65 13.49 2.06 -7.60
CA GLN A 65 12.89 2.39 -8.91
C GLN A 65 11.61 3.22 -8.81
N ILE A 66 10.95 3.16 -7.66
CA ILE A 66 9.84 4.06 -7.31
C ILE A 66 10.40 5.38 -6.79
N THR A 67 11.60 5.34 -6.19
CA THR A 67 12.27 6.52 -5.63
C THR A 67 12.97 7.39 -6.66
N ASP A 68 13.16 6.94 -7.89
CA ASP A 68 13.68 7.74 -9.03
C ASP A 68 12.69 8.83 -9.52
N LEU A 69 11.62 9.10 -8.79
CA LEU A 69 10.71 10.22 -9.02
C LEU A 69 11.42 11.55 -8.71
N LYS A 70 12.07 12.12 -9.70
CA LYS A 70 12.51 13.51 -9.59
C LYS A 70 11.29 14.42 -9.68
N PHE A 71 10.97 15.10 -8.59
CA PHE A 71 10.03 16.21 -8.60
C PHE A 71 10.69 17.38 -9.34
N ASP A 72 10.26 17.61 -10.57
CA ASP A 72 10.58 18.83 -11.26
C ASP A 72 9.67 19.94 -10.73
N LEU A 73 10.19 20.74 -9.81
CA LEU A 73 9.49 21.90 -9.24
C LEU A 73 9.17 22.97 -10.31
N SER A 74 9.85 22.95 -11.48
CA SER A 74 9.48 23.81 -12.61
C SER A 74 8.15 23.39 -13.25
N ALA A 75 7.72 22.15 -13.04
CA ALA A 75 6.42 21.65 -13.44
C ALA A 75 5.26 22.07 -12.51
N PHE A 76 5.54 22.84 -11.43
CA PHE A 76 4.49 23.32 -10.50
C PHE A 76 3.44 24.20 -11.19
N GLN A 77 3.82 24.93 -12.24
CA GLN A 77 2.87 25.68 -13.07
C GLN A 77 1.96 24.77 -13.90
N ILE A 78 2.47 23.62 -14.37
CA ILE A 78 1.70 22.60 -15.08
C ILE A 78 0.79 21.81 -14.10
N PHE A 79 1.16 21.77 -12.83
CA PHE A 79 0.42 21.14 -11.75
C PHE A 79 -0.98 21.75 -11.54
N ILE A 80 -1.08 23.10 -11.61
CA ILE A 80 -2.35 23.81 -11.44
C ILE A 80 -3.32 23.50 -12.59
N GLU A 81 -2.80 23.20 -13.79
CA GLU A 81 -3.62 22.95 -14.98
C GLU A 81 -4.04 21.48 -15.17
N LYS A 82 -3.33 20.48 -14.61
CA LYS A 82 -3.52 19.06 -14.94
C LYS A 82 -3.66 18.08 -13.76
N VAL A 83 -3.89 18.53 -12.54
CA VAL A 83 -4.15 17.66 -11.36
C VAL A 83 -3.30 16.37 -11.36
N GLY A 84 -1.98 16.51 -11.35
CA GLY A 84 -1.04 15.38 -11.33
C GLY A 84 0.00 15.42 -12.44
N MET A 85 1.27 15.23 -12.08
CA MET A 85 2.40 15.45 -12.99
C MET A 85 2.84 14.20 -13.74
N ASN A 86 2.56 13.02 -13.23
CA ASN A 86 3.15 11.80 -13.75
C ASN A 86 2.15 10.64 -13.86
N ARG A 87 2.38 9.78 -14.85
CA ARG A 87 1.69 8.49 -14.92
C ARG A 87 2.44 7.47 -14.10
N ILE A 88 1.80 6.90 -13.09
CA ILE A 88 2.41 5.91 -12.19
C ILE A 88 2.97 4.69 -12.93
N GLN A 89 2.39 4.31 -14.05
CA GLN A 89 2.83 3.19 -14.90
C GLN A 89 4.29 3.29 -15.34
N LYS A 90 4.82 4.52 -15.47
CA LYS A 90 6.23 4.75 -15.84
C LYS A 90 7.19 4.18 -14.79
N TYR A 91 6.80 4.24 -13.51
CA TYR A 91 7.66 3.90 -12.36
C TYR A 91 7.48 2.46 -11.88
N THR A 92 6.45 1.78 -12.33
CA THR A 92 6.08 0.43 -11.86
C THR A 92 6.40 -0.69 -12.85
N LYS A 93 7.09 -0.40 -13.96
CA LYS A 93 7.39 -1.40 -15.01
C LYS A 93 8.09 -2.64 -14.50
N LYS A 94 9.09 -2.50 -13.62
CA LYS A 94 9.83 -3.65 -13.09
C LYS A 94 9.01 -4.45 -12.08
N PHE A 95 8.15 -3.81 -11.28
CA PHE A 95 7.19 -4.52 -10.43
C PHE A 95 6.25 -5.37 -11.26
N ARG A 96 5.69 -4.77 -12.32
CA ARG A 96 4.84 -5.47 -13.25
C ARG A 96 5.55 -6.67 -13.86
N GLN A 97 6.74 -6.48 -14.43
CA GLN A 97 7.53 -7.55 -15.04
C GLN A 97 7.78 -8.71 -14.09
N VAL A 98 8.18 -8.43 -12.85
CA VAL A 98 8.45 -9.49 -11.86
C VAL A 98 7.19 -10.30 -11.55
N ILE A 99 6.03 -9.67 -11.42
CA ILE A 99 4.77 -10.38 -11.16
C ILE A 99 4.38 -11.23 -12.38
N GLU A 100 4.44 -10.65 -13.58
CA GLU A 100 4.13 -11.35 -14.84
C GLU A 100 5.04 -12.57 -15.05
N ASP A 101 6.35 -12.42 -14.81
CA ASP A 101 7.32 -13.52 -14.90
C ASP A 101 7.05 -14.64 -13.88
N LYS A 102 6.63 -14.28 -12.67
CA LYS A 102 6.36 -15.24 -11.60
C LYS A 102 5.11 -16.07 -11.83
N ILE A 103 4.05 -15.48 -12.40
CA ILE A 103 2.79 -16.19 -12.65
C ILE A 103 2.68 -16.71 -14.09
N GLY A 104 3.57 -16.29 -15.01
CA GLY A 104 3.55 -16.69 -16.42
C GLY A 104 2.41 -16.07 -17.23
N ILE A 105 1.78 -15.00 -16.75
CA ILE A 105 0.63 -14.34 -17.40
C ILE A 105 0.98 -12.87 -17.62
N GLN A 106 0.88 -12.42 -18.88
CA GLN A 106 1.07 -11.01 -19.24
C GLN A 106 -0.22 -10.23 -18.95
N ASP A 107 -0.07 -9.07 -18.27
CA ASP A 107 -1.18 -8.17 -17.94
C ASP A 107 -2.40 -8.87 -17.31
N PRO A 108 -2.24 -9.61 -16.20
CA PRO A 108 -3.29 -10.43 -15.65
C PRO A 108 -4.47 -9.58 -15.15
N THR A 109 -5.66 -10.12 -15.29
CA THR A 109 -6.85 -9.65 -14.56
C THR A 109 -6.77 -10.08 -13.09
N LEU A 110 -7.61 -9.51 -12.23
CA LEU A 110 -7.71 -9.93 -10.83
C LEU A 110 -8.14 -11.39 -10.69
N LYS A 111 -8.99 -11.87 -11.60
CA LYS A 111 -9.39 -13.28 -11.66
C LYS A 111 -8.22 -14.18 -12.03
N GLU A 112 -7.49 -13.88 -13.11
CA GLU A 112 -6.32 -14.65 -13.55
C GLU A 112 -5.22 -14.66 -12.47
N PHE A 113 -5.02 -13.54 -11.78
CA PHE A 113 -4.06 -13.46 -10.67
C PHE A 113 -4.47 -14.38 -9.50
N TYR A 114 -5.76 -14.41 -9.15
CA TYR A 114 -6.28 -15.35 -8.16
C TYR A 114 -6.12 -16.81 -8.59
N GLU A 115 -6.48 -17.15 -9.83
CA GLU A 115 -6.37 -18.49 -10.36
C GLU A 115 -4.91 -18.99 -10.39
N ALA A 116 -3.96 -18.11 -10.68
CA ALA A 116 -2.53 -18.45 -10.68
C ALA A 116 -1.92 -18.59 -9.28
N THR A 117 -2.45 -17.89 -8.27
CA THR A 117 -1.83 -17.81 -6.93
C THR A 117 -2.63 -18.51 -5.83
N GLY A 118 -3.93 -18.74 -6.04
CA GLY A 118 -4.86 -19.22 -5.00
C GLY A 118 -5.07 -18.23 -3.85
N LYS A 119 -4.62 -16.97 -3.97
CA LYS A 119 -4.64 -15.97 -2.89
C LYS A 119 -5.67 -14.89 -3.16
N THR A 120 -6.55 -14.63 -2.20
CA THR A 120 -7.49 -13.51 -2.26
C THR A 120 -6.75 -12.20 -1.99
N PHE A 121 -6.94 -11.20 -2.85
CA PHE A 121 -6.29 -9.91 -2.72
C PHE A 121 -7.29 -8.76 -2.84
N TYR A 122 -7.35 -7.91 -1.82
CA TYR A 122 -8.13 -6.68 -1.78
C TYR A 122 -7.21 -5.48 -1.97
N ILE A 123 -7.55 -4.61 -2.92
CA ILE A 123 -6.78 -3.42 -3.26
C ILE A 123 -7.69 -2.21 -3.10
N SER A 124 -7.41 -1.35 -2.13
CA SER A 124 -8.27 -0.18 -1.85
C SER A 124 -7.96 1.00 -2.78
N ALA A 125 -8.99 1.64 -3.32
CA ALA A 125 -8.90 2.88 -4.08
C ALA A 125 -10.16 3.75 -3.88
N VAL A 126 -10.04 5.06 -4.01
CA VAL A 126 -11.20 5.97 -3.95
C VAL A 126 -11.72 6.23 -5.36
N ASN A 127 -12.96 5.86 -5.62
CA ASN A 127 -13.67 6.22 -6.85
C ASN A 127 -14.22 7.65 -6.72
N THR A 128 -13.59 8.61 -7.38
CA THR A 128 -13.97 10.02 -7.31
C THR A 128 -15.21 10.34 -8.13
N THR A 129 -15.53 9.53 -9.15
CA THR A 129 -16.74 9.68 -9.95
C THR A 129 -18.00 9.28 -9.16
N LYS A 130 -17.88 8.24 -8.32
CA LYS A 130 -19.00 7.70 -7.52
C LYS A 130 -18.91 8.06 -6.03
N CYS A 131 -17.89 8.86 -5.63
CA CYS A 131 -17.67 9.32 -4.25
C CYS A 131 -17.68 8.17 -3.22
N LYS A 132 -16.97 7.06 -3.50
CA LYS A 132 -16.91 5.91 -2.59
C LYS A 132 -15.56 5.19 -2.62
N ILE A 133 -15.23 4.53 -1.50
CA ILE A 133 -14.13 3.58 -1.44
C ILE A 133 -14.48 2.30 -2.23
N ILE A 134 -13.50 1.74 -2.91
CA ILE A 134 -13.58 0.46 -3.62
C ILE A 134 -12.47 -0.45 -3.11
N TYR A 135 -12.80 -1.72 -2.89
CA TYR A 135 -11.85 -2.80 -2.63
C TYR A 135 -11.84 -3.73 -3.85
N PHE A 136 -10.94 -3.47 -4.79
CA PHE A 136 -10.78 -4.32 -5.96
C PHE A 136 -10.36 -5.71 -5.54
N ASN A 137 -11.07 -6.73 -6.02
CA ASN A 137 -10.80 -8.15 -5.77
C ASN A 137 -11.31 -9.02 -6.92
N HIS A 138 -10.93 -10.27 -6.95
CA HIS A 138 -11.26 -11.21 -8.03
C HIS A 138 -12.76 -11.59 -8.11
N LYS A 139 -13.53 -11.44 -7.02
CA LYS A 139 -14.97 -11.80 -6.98
C LYS A 139 -15.82 -10.67 -7.57
N ASP A 140 -15.61 -9.44 -7.09
CA ASP A 140 -16.45 -8.28 -7.44
C ASP A 140 -15.97 -7.59 -8.73
N TYR A 141 -14.68 -7.73 -9.05
CA TYR A 141 -14.02 -7.04 -10.18
C TYR A 141 -13.14 -8.00 -11.01
N PRO A 142 -13.63 -9.17 -11.43
CA PRO A 142 -12.82 -10.23 -12.05
C PRO A 142 -12.03 -9.76 -13.28
N ASP A 143 -12.63 -8.91 -14.12
CA ASP A 143 -12.07 -8.47 -15.40
C ASP A 143 -11.17 -7.22 -15.31
N ILE A 144 -11.01 -6.64 -14.12
CA ILE A 144 -10.11 -5.49 -13.95
C ILE A 144 -8.67 -6.00 -13.96
N LYS A 145 -7.80 -5.32 -14.70
CA LYS A 145 -6.37 -5.63 -14.71
C LYS A 145 -5.76 -5.38 -13.33
N LEU A 146 -4.94 -6.31 -12.86
CA LEU A 146 -4.27 -6.24 -11.55
C LEU A 146 -3.54 -4.90 -11.38
N PHE A 147 -2.76 -4.50 -12.40
CA PHE A 147 -1.98 -3.27 -12.31
C PHE A 147 -2.83 -2.01 -12.45
N ASP A 148 -3.97 -2.05 -13.14
CA ASP A 148 -4.91 -0.92 -13.11
C ASP A 148 -5.46 -0.69 -11.71
N ALA A 149 -5.81 -1.76 -10.99
CA ALA A 149 -6.27 -1.68 -9.59
C ALA A 149 -5.16 -1.18 -8.65
N ILE A 150 -3.92 -1.71 -8.78
CA ILE A 150 -2.76 -1.28 -7.98
C ILE A 150 -2.41 0.18 -8.28
N HIS A 151 -2.41 0.59 -9.56
CA HIS A 151 -2.15 1.97 -9.96
C HIS A 151 -3.23 2.93 -9.45
N ALA A 152 -4.51 2.53 -9.47
CA ALA A 152 -5.60 3.29 -8.89
C ALA A 152 -5.41 3.49 -7.39
N SER A 153 -4.99 2.42 -6.69
CA SER A 153 -4.68 2.43 -5.25
C SER A 153 -3.52 3.36 -4.87
N ALA A 154 -2.59 3.60 -5.78
CA ALA A 154 -1.38 4.40 -5.53
C ALA A 154 -1.36 5.73 -6.30
N ALA A 155 -2.47 6.12 -6.92
CA ALA A 155 -2.60 7.40 -7.63
C ALA A 155 -2.76 8.58 -6.65
N LEU A 156 -1.68 8.90 -5.91
CA LEU A 156 -1.65 9.96 -4.91
C LEU A 156 -1.97 11.31 -5.57
N PRO A 157 -3.04 12.00 -5.13
CA PRO A 157 -3.40 13.32 -5.66
C PRO A 157 -2.24 14.31 -5.53
N GLY A 158 -2.01 15.08 -6.57
CA GLY A 158 -0.90 16.04 -6.64
C GLY A 158 0.42 15.44 -7.14
N VAL A 159 0.59 14.11 -7.06
CA VAL A 159 1.79 13.40 -7.53
C VAL A 159 1.50 12.67 -8.83
N PHE A 160 0.42 11.89 -8.85
CA PHE A 160 0.03 11.10 -10.01
C PHE A 160 -1.32 11.52 -10.57
N ILE A 161 -1.45 11.34 -11.89
CA ILE A 161 -2.74 11.54 -12.59
C ILE A 161 -3.72 10.45 -12.11
N PRO A 162 -4.99 10.81 -11.80
CA PRO A 162 -6.01 9.84 -11.49
C PRO A 162 -6.14 8.75 -12.55
N VAL A 163 -6.30 7.50 -12.12
CA VAL A 163 -6.41 6.34 -13.03
C VAL A 163 -7.86 6.18 -13.48
N LYS A 164 -8.06 6.01 -14.78
CA LYS A 164 -9.40 5.76 -15.34
C LYS A 164 -9.60 4.27 -15.60
N ILE A 165 -10.67 3.71 -15.00
CA ILE A 165 -11.07 2.31 -15.17
C ILE A 165 -12.56 2.28 -15.49
N LYS A 166 -12.95 1.69 -16.63
CA LYS A 166 -14.35 1.53 -17.08
C LYS A 166 -15.17 2.84 -16.92
N GLY A 167 -14.61 3.97 -17.36
CA GLY A 167 -15.27 5.27 -17.31
C GLY A 167 -15.30 6.00 -15.96
N SER A 168 -14.85 5.37 -14.88
CA SER A 168 -14.70 6.00 -13.57
C SER A 168 -13.26 6.44 -13.31
N SER A 169 -13.09 7.50 -12.52
CA SER A 169 -11.79 8.03 -12.10
C SER A 169 -11.47 7.59 -10.68
N PHE A 170 -10.21 7.22 -10.45
CA PHE A 170 -9.74 6.69 -9.17
C PHE A 170 -8.49 7.41 -8.70
N ILE A 171 -8.40 7.60 -7.38
CA ILE A 171 -7.23 8.11 -6.68
C ILE A 171 -6.82 7.14 -5.56
N ASP A 172 -5.66 7.39 -4.95
CA ASP A 172 -5.09 6.60 -3.86
C ASP A 172 -6.11 6.32 -2.74
N GLY A 173 -6.20 5.05 -2.35
CA GLY A 173 -7.09 4.59 -1.28
C GLY A 173 -6.76 5.23 0.07
N GLY A 174 -5.50 5.59 0.28
CA GLY A 174 -5.01 6.25 1.49
C GLY A 174 -5.61 7.65 1.72
N TYR A 175 -6.23 8.25 0.70
CA TYR A 175 -6.97 9.49 0.86
C TYR A 175 -8.23 9.31 1.74
N TYR A 176 -8.80 8.11 1.78
CA TYR A 176 -9.90 7.75 2.66
C TYR A 176 -9.41 7.02 3.91
N ASN A 177 -8.75 5.87 3.73
CA ASN A 177 -8.17 5.06 4.79
C ASN A 177 -6.93 4.34 4.26
N SER A 178 -5.75 4.65 4.82
CA SER A 178 -4.50 4.04 4.39
C SER A 178 -4.32 2.59 4.87
N PHE A 179 -5.19 2.09 5.75
CA PHE A 179 -5.10 0.77 6.36
C PHE A 179 -6.41 -0.01 6.13
N PRO A 180 -6.55 -0.71 4.99
CA PRO A 180 -7.82 -1.26 4.50
C PRO A 180 -8.20 -2.57 5.21
N LEU A 181 -8.68 -2.48 6.44
CA LEU A 181 -9.12 -3.62 7.26
C LEU A 181 -10.55 -4.08 6.96
N GLU A 182 -11.40 -3.21 6.38
CA GLU A 182 -12.82 -3.46 6.23
C GLU A 182 -13.16 -4.79 5.51
N PRO A 183 -12.41 -5.23 4.47
CA PRO A 183 -12.68 -6.51 3.81
C PRO A 183 -12.29 -7.74 4.64
N LEU A 184 -11.61 -7.55 5.77
CA LEU A 184 -10.99 -8.60 6.58
C LEU A 184 -11.63 -8.81 7.94
N VAL A 185 -12.75 -8.15 8.22
CA VAL A 185 -13.37 -8.07 9.57
C VAL A 185 -13.67 -9.46 10.18
N ASP A 186 -13.95 -10.45 9.35
CA ASP A 186 -14.30 -11.81 9.79
C ASP A 186 -13.10 -12.78 9.77
N THR A 187 -11.86 -12.28 9.60
CA THR A 187 -10.66 -13.11 9.52
C THR A 187 -9.71 -12.87 10.69
N ASP A 188 -8.83 -13.84 10.98
CA ASP A 188 -7.68 -13.65 11.88
C ASP A 188 -6.60 -12.87 11.14
N THR A 189 -6.50 -11.55 11.42
CA THR A 189 -5.72 -10.61 10.63
C THR A 189 -4.42 -10.20 11.32
N ILE A 190 -3.31 -10.33 10.61
CA ILE A 190 -2.05 -9.63 10.90
C ILE A 190 -2.11 -8.27 10.20
N GLY A 191 -2.03 -7.20 10.98
CA GLY A 191 -2.04 -5.84 10.48
C GLY A 191 -0.68 -5.16 10.62
N VAL A 192 -0.15 -4.57 9.55
CA VAL A 192 1.14 -3.87 9.54
C VAL A 192 0.93 -2.43 9.08
N CYS A 193 1.16 -1.46 9.96
CA CYS A 193 0.90 -0.05 9.65
C CYS A 193 1.82 0.92 10.42
N PHE A 194 1.72 2.22 10.11
CA PHE A 194 2.40 3.28 10.86
C PHE A 194 1.59 3.70 12.09
N SER A 195 2.27 3.90 13.24
CA SER A 195 1.64 4.25 14.52
C SER A 195 0.98 5.64 14.50
N LYS A 196 1.71 6.66 14.04
CA LYS A 196 1.26 8.06 14.07
C LYS A 196 1.54 8.75 12.73
N PRO A 197 0.70 9.72 12.33
CA PRO A 197 1.05 10.61 11.23
C PRO A 197 2.19 11.55 11.69
N VAL A 198 3.18 11.74 10.82
CA VAL A 198 4.17 12.82 11.00
C VAL A 198 3.54 14.11 10.48
N PHE A 199 3.53 15.15 11.30
CA PHE A 199 3.05 16.47 10.94
C PHE A 199 4.26 17.39 10.69
N ASP A 200 4.29 18.00 9.51
CA ASP A 200 5.25 19.06 9.20
C ASP A 200 4.69 20.42 9.60
N ASP A 201 5.53 21.31 10.10
CA ASP A 201 5.13 22.68 10.47
C ASP A 201 5.16 23.59 9.22
N GLY A 202 4.13 24.44 9.06
CA GLY A 202 3.99 25.41 7.97
C GLY A 202 2.56 25.60 7.51
N LEU A 203 2.29 26.68 6.75
CA LEU A 203 0.93 27.04 6.32
C LEU A 203 0.26 25.92 5.47
N PHE A 204 1.01 25.29 4.57
CA PHE A 204 0.58 24.07 3.87
C PHE A 204 0.50 22.87 4.82
N GLY A 205 1.32 22.83 5.88
CA GLY A 205 1.33 21.81 6.91
C GLY A 205 -0.02 21.70 7.62
N GLU A 206 -0.69 22.80 7.94
CA GLU A 206 -2.00 22.78 8.61
C GLU A 206 -3.10 22.15 7.74
N MET A 207 -3.17 22.47 6.44
CA MET A 207 -4.13 21.82 5.54
C MET A 207 -3.86 20.33 5.40
N LEU A 208 -2.58 19.93 5.31
CA LEU A 208 -2.16 18.53 5.30
C LEU A 208 -2.40 17.85 6.65
N LYS A 209 -2.30 18.56 7.78
CA LYS A 209 -2.66 18.04 9.11
C LYS A 209 -4.13 17.62 9.17
N ILE A 210 -5.04 18.43 8.63
CA ILE A 210 -6.47 18.11 8.62
C ILE A 210 -6.74 16.81 7.82
N ALA A 211 -6.17 16.70 6.61
CA ALA A 211 -6.32 15.49 5.80
C ALA A 211 -5.69 14.27 6.48
N LYS A 212 -4.47 14.40 7.03
CA LYS A 212 -3.78 13.33 7.77
C LYS A 212 -4.55 12.92 9.04
N LEU A 213 -5.18 13.87 9.73
CA LEU A 213 -6.00 13.60 10.91
C LEU A 213 -7.22 12.77 10.55
N HIS A 214 -7.92 13.10 9.46
CA HIS A 214 -9.06 12.32 8.98
C HIS A 214 -8.66 10.86 8.69
N ILE A 215 -7.59 10.66 7.94
CA ILE A 215 -7.03 9.32 7.61
C ILE A 215 -6.66 8.55 8.90
N TYR A 216 -6.07 9.24 9.87
CA TYR A 216 -5.69 8.62 11.15
C TYR A 216 -6.89 8.22 11.99
N ILE A 217 -7.94 9.04 12.04
CA ILE A 217 -9.21 8.73 12.71
C ILE A 217 -9.88 7.54 12.02
N ALA A 218 -9.98 7.54 10.69
CA ALA A 218 -10.54 6.44 9.92
C ALA A 218 -9.80 5.11 10.19
N LYS A 219 -8.46 5.15 10.23
CA LYS A 219 -7.64 3.99 10.60
C LYS A 219 -7.99 3.49 12.02
N LYS A 220 -8.06 4.37 13.02
CA LYS A 220 -8.39 3.99 14.39
C LYS A 220 -9.78 3.37 14.51
N GLU A 221 -10.75 3.91 13.80
CA GLU A 221 -12.11 3.33 13.78
C GLU A 221 -12.14 1.95 13.10
N ALA A 222 -11.38 1.74 12.01
CA ALA A 222 -11.24 0.44 11.37
C ALA A 222 -10.61 -0.59 12.33
N ILE A 223 -9.55 -0.20 13.06
CA ILE A 223 -8.89 -1.04 14.07
C ILE A 223 -9.88 -1.46 15.16
N LYS A 224 -10.66 -0.52 15.71
CA LYS A 224 -11.63 -0.82 16.77
C LYS A 224 -12.73 -1.81 16.34
N ARG A 225 -13.08 -1.81 15.05
CA ARG A 225 -14.12 -2.68 14.48
C ARG A 225 -13.62 -4.07 14.12
N HIS A 226 -12.32 -4.33 14.26
CA HIS A 226 -11.68 -5.58 13.88
C HIS A 226 -11.30 -6.41 15.13
N PRO A 227 -12.13 -7.35 15.59
CA PRO A 227 -11.95 -8.04 16.88
C PRO A 227 -10.73 -8.97 16.90
N ASN A 228 -10.38 -9.56 15.74
CA ASN A 228 -9.32 -10.56 15.60
C ASN A 228 -8.08 -9.96 14.92
N LEU A 229 -7.66 -8.76 15.33
CA LEU A 229 -6.51 -8.07 14.76
C LEU A 229 -5.25 -8.24 15.63
N GLU A 230 -4.23 -8.82 15.04
CA GLU A 230 -2.86 -8.80 15.54
C GLU A 230 -2.13 -7.61 14.90
N LEU A 231 -2.05 -6.49 15.64
CA LEU A 231 -1.57 -5.23 15.10
C LEU A 231 -0.07 -5.02 15.36
N TYR A 232 0.66 -4.72 14.30
CA TYR A 232 2.07 -4.32 14.31
C TYR A 232 2.22 -2.91 13.79
N GLU A 233 2.63 -1.99 14.66
CA GLU A 233 2.84 -0.58 14.30
C GLU A 233 4.32 -0.22 14.30
N CYS A 234 4.72 0.63 13.36
CA CYS A 234 6.06 1.20 13.30
C CYS A 234 6.05 2.71 13.07
N THR A 235 7.20 3.32 13.27
CA THR A 235 7.50 4.69 12.88
C THR A 235 8.54 4.70 11.77
N SER A 236 8.52 5.66 10.88
CA SER A 236 9.49 5.83 9.80
C SER A 236 10.29 7.11 10.01
N THR A 237 11.56 7.08 9.65
CA THR A 237 12.38 8.29 9.57
C THR A 237 12.18 9.03 8.25
N PHE A 238 11.61 8.34 7.22
CA PHE A 238 11.30 8.95 5.93
C PHE A 238 9.97 9.70 5.94
N GLY A 239 9.90 10.75 5.12
CA GLY A 239 8.66 11.37 4.71
C GLY A 239 7.91 10.54 3.65
N LEU A 240 6.65 10.88 3.40
CA LEU A 240 5.81 10.20 2.40
C LEU A 240 6.40 10.25 0.99
N LEU A 241 7.05 11.37 0.65
CA LEU A 241 7.57 11.71 -0.68
C LEU A 241 9.11 11.72 -0.75
N ASP A 242 9.79 11.12 0.21
CA ASP A 242 11.26 10.97 0.21
C ASP A 242 11.68 9.91 -0.82
N LEU A 243 11.50 10.23 -2.09
CA LEU A 243 11.59 9.30 -3.22
C LEU A 243 12.97 9.25 -3.88
N ASP A 244 13.94 10.03 -3.42
CA ASP A 244 15.28 10.17 -3.97
C ASP A 244 16.39 9.58 -3.07
N LYS A 245 16.04 8.59 -2.27
CA LYS A 245 16.95 7.95 -1.31
C LYS A 245 17.98 7.05 -1.96
N THR A 246 19.19 7.09 -1.43
CA THR A 246 20.26 6.17 -1.80
C THR A 246 19.97 4.74 -1.34
N LYS A 247 20.67 3.77 -1.93
CA LYS A 247 20.56 2.36 -1.50
C LYS A 247 20.93 2.16 -0.02
N MET A 248 21.89 2.95 0.50
CA MET A 248 22.29 2.88 1.90
C MET A 248 21.18 3.35 2.81
N GLU A 249 20.60 4.54 2.54
CA GLU A 249 19.46 5.07 3.31
C GLU A 249 18.25 4.11 3.29
N LEU A 250 17.98 3.47 2.15
CA LEU A 250 16.91 2.46 2.06
C LEU A 250 17.21 1.24 2.94
N LEU A 251 18.45 0.79 2.99
CA LEU A 251 18.85 -0.32 3.84
C LEU A 251 18.78 0.06 5.33
N ASP A 252 19.20 1.28 5.68
CA ASP A 252 19.13 1.79 7.05
C ASP A 252 17.68 1.90 7.51
N GLU A 253 16.79 2.43 6.66
CA GLU A 253 15.36 2.51 6.97
C GLU A 253 14.69 1.12 7.08
N PHE A 254 15.08 0.17 6.24
CA PHE A 254 14.64 -1.22 6.35
C PHE A 254 15.08 -1.83 7.68
N ASN A 255 16.35 -1.63 8.08
CA ASN A 255 16.87 -2.11 9.36
C ASN A 255 16.21 -1.40 10.54
N HIS A 256 15.88 -0.11 10.41
CA HIS A 256 15.08 0.62 11.39
C HIS A 256 13.71 -0.05 11.58
N GLY A 257 13.04 -0.46 10.51
CA GLY A 257 11.79 -1.22 10.57
C GLY A 257 11.95 -2.58 11.26
N ARG A 258 13.04 -3.31 11.00
CA ARG A 258 13.35 -4.60 11.64
C ARG A 258 13.56 -4.49 13.15
N GLN A 259 14.19 -3.41 13.60
CA GLN A 259 14.52 -3.17 15.01
C GLN A 259 13.33 -2.70 15.84
N GLN A 260 12.29 -2.22 15.21
CA GLN A 260 11.06 -1.88 15.91
C GLN A 260 10.36 -3.17 16.32
N HIS A 261 10.68 -3.63 17.53
CA HIS A 261 10.02 -4.80 18.11
C HIS A 261 8.51 -4.61 17.99
N PRO A 262 7.79 -5.58 17.43
CA PRO A 262 6.36 -5.49 17.29
C PRO A 262 5.75 -5.32 18.68
N GLN A 263 5.24 -4.14 18.98
CA GLN A 263 4.33 -3.97 20.11
C GLN A 263 3.04 -4.66 19.68
N TYR A 264 2.90 -5.88 20.15
CA TYR A 264 1.72 -6.69 19.95
C TYR A 264 0.59 -6.11 20.81
N TYR A 265 -0.40 -5.56 20.14
CA TYR A 265 -1.67 -5.23 20.75
C TYR A 265 -2.72 -6.25 20.30
N LYS A 266 -2.90 -7.33 21.08
CA LYS A 266 -4.13 -8.09 20.99
C LYS A 266 -5.21 -7.22 21.60
N GLN A 267 -6.18 -6.76 20.86
CA GLN A 267 -7.37 -6.17 21.45
C GLN A 267 -8.05 -7.29 22.24
N ASN A 268 -7.91 -7.24 23.56
CA ASN A 268 -8.64 -8.14 24.42
C ASN A 268 -10.13 -7.88 24.24
N ALA A 269 -10.86 -8.95 23.95
CA ALA A 269 -12.29 -9.01 23.93
C ALA A 269 -12.89 -8.55 25.27
#